data_19b193dba94ad6b2d3e14e645a162ee1
#
_entry.id   19b193dba94ad6b2d3e14e645a162ee1
#
_cell.length_a   1.000
_cell.length_b   1.000
_cell.length_c   1.000
_cell.angle_alpha   90.00
_cell.angle_beta   90.00
_cell.angle_gamma   90.00
#
_symmetry.space_group_name_H-M   'P 1'
#
loop_
_entity.id
_entity.type
_entity.pdbx_description
1 polymer ?
#
loop_
_entity_poly.entity_id
_entity_poly.type
_entity_poly.pdbx_seq_one_letter_code
_entity_poly.pdbx_strand_id
1 'polypeptide(L)'
;ITFVHIFCAVKWRKFNRLGIPYYLLNPFTNVYFIAAEETMNDNWLTKLFKLGGALTVKRTWRAEGKDVERQRDVVDTQKIDKALAKSWVITFPQGTTKPFAPGRKGTAHIIKNNHPIVIPVVINGFWRAFTKKGLTYKKVGTPLTIRFKAPLVIDYTGSVEAILDQVMDAIEQSKDYMLKGKHHVMKVVENKV
;
A
#
# COMPACT_ATOMS: atom_id res chain seq x y z
N ILE A 1 9.12 -1.81 4.93
CA ILE A 1 10.23 -1.20 5.69
C ILE A 1 10.13 0.32 5.63
N THR A 2 10.14 0.96 4.44
CA THR A 2 10.15 2.44 4.29
C THR A 2 8.98 3.11 5.01
N PHE A 3 7.76 2.57 4.92
CA PHE A 3 6.60 3.10 5.63
C PHE A 3 6.77 3.03 7.15
N VAL A 4 7.22 1.89 7.68
CA VAL A 4 7.49 1.74 9.11
C VAL A 4 8.50 2.79 9.55
N HIS A 5 9.57 2.98 8.78
CA HIS A 5 10.59 4.01 9.06
C HIS A 5 9.99 5.42 9.10
N ILE A 6 9.17 5.81 8.12
CA ILE A 6 8.52 7.12 8.07
C ILE A 6 7.61 7.33 9.28
N PHE A 7 6.75 6.36 9.59
CA PHE A 7 5.85 6.47 10.74
C PHE A 7 6.59 6.51 12.06
N CYS A 8 7.69 5.74 12.20
CA CYS A 8 8.56 5.84 13.37
C CYS A 8 9.18 7.24 13.48
N ALA A 9 9.71 7.78 12.39
CA ALA A 9 10.31 9.11 12.38
C ALA A 9 9.30 10.21 12.73
N VAL A 10 8.07 10.12 12.24
CA VAL A 10 6.99 11.06 12.56
C VAL A 10 6.57 10.96 14.04
N LYS A 11 6.43 9.74 14.56
CA LYS A 11 6.02 9.52 15.95
C LYS A 11 7.07 9.97 16.95
N TRP A 12 8.33 9.72 16.65
CA TRP A 12 9.41 9.88 17.60
C TRP A 12 10.30 11.09 17.34
N ARG A 13 10.01 12.00 16.54
CA ARG A 13 10.69 13.28 16.20
C ARG A 13 11.97 13.68 16.99
N LYS A 14 12.48 12.79 17.83
CA LYS A 14 13.60 13.03 18.75
C LYS A 14 14.76 12.10 18.39
N PHE A 15 15.95 12.66 18.47
CA PHE A 15 17.20 11.93 18.43
C PHE A 15 17.81 11.96 19.84
N ASN A 16 18.54 10.92 20.20
CA ASN A 16 19.32 10.96 21.43
C ASN A 16 20.55 11.88 21.25
N ARG A 17 21.34 12.08 22.34
CA ARG A 17 22.55 12.90 22.31
C ARG A 17 23.60 12.40 21.29
N LEU A 18 23.56 11.15 20.88
CA LEU A 18 24.47 10.54 19.90
C LEU A 18 23.93 10.65 18.46
N GLY A 19 22.81 11.34 18.24
CA GLY A 19 22.20 11.48 16.92
C GLY A 19 21.49 10.22 16.44
N ILE A 20 21.32 9.19 17.29
CA ILE A 20 20.60 7.97 16.94
C ILE A 20 19.10 8.25 17.00
N PRO A 21 18.34 7.98 15.92
CA PRO A 21 16.88 8.14 15.93
C PRO A 21 16.23 7.29 17.02
N TYR A 22 15.35 7.91 17.82
CA TYR A 22 14.74 7.25 18.97
C TYR A 22 13.92 6.00 18.60
N TYR A 23 13.41 5.92 17.37
CA TYR A 23 12.68 4.76 16.89
C TYR A 23 13.55 3.51 16.68
N LEU A 24 14.87 3.64 16.59
CA LEU A 24 15.77 2.47 16.57
C LEU A 24 15.86 1.80 17.95
N LEU A 25 15.64 2.57 19.01
CA LEU A 25 15.61 2.08 20.38
C LEU A 25 14.23 1.54 20.79
N ASN A 26 13.17 2.03 20.15
CA ASN A 26 11.80 1.63 20.40
C ASN A 26 11.02 1.53 19.08
N PRO A 27 11.19 0.46 18.29
CA PRO A 27 10.62 0.31 16.96
C PRO A 27 9.11 0.00 16.97
N PHE A 28 8.48 -0.11 18.14
CA PHE A 28 7.07 -0.43 18.23
C PHE A 28 6.21 0.77 17.79
N THR A 29 5.67 0.68 16.61
CA THR A 29 4.66 1.60 16.08
C THR A 29 3.35 0.86 15.92
N ASN A 30 2.26 1.52 16.28
CA ASN A 30 0.92 0.99 16.04
C ASN A 30 0.54 1.23 14.57
N VAL A 31 1.30 0.66 13.65
CA VAL A 31 1.05 0.71 12.21
C VAL A 31 0.86 -0.71 11.71
N TYR A 32 -0.31 -0.97 11.16
CA TYR A 32 -0.65 -2.25 10.57
C TYR A 32 -0.66 -2.13 9.04
N PHE A 33 -0.46 -3.24 8.35
CA PHE A 33 -0.63 -3.31 6.90
C PHE A 33 -1.39 -4.57 6.50
N ILE A 34 -2.27 -4.43 5.52
CA ILE A 34 -3.06 -5.56 5.02
C ILE A 34 -2.23 -6.33 4.01
N ALA A 35 -2.07 -7.62 4.24
CA ALA A 35 -1.34 -8.52 3.35
C ALA A 35 -2.09 -9.85 3.16
N ALA A 36 -1.89 -10.48 1.99
CA ALA A 36 -2.43 -11.81 1.75
C ALA A 36 -1.68 -12.87 2.59
N GLU A 37 -2.43 -13.74 3.23
CA GLU A 37 -1.87 -14.79 4.10
C GLU A 37 -0.86 -15.67 3.37
N GLU A 38 -1.16 -16.04 2.13
CA GLU A 38 -0.30 -16.86 1.29
C GLU A 38 1.06 -16.19 1.08
N THR A 39 1.07 -14.87 0.82
CA THR A 39 2.32 -14.11 0.61
C THR A 39 3.16 -14.00 1.87
N MET A 40 2.54 -14.00 3.05
CA MET A 40 3.25 -13.87 4.33
C MET A 40 3.85 -15.17 4.83
N ASN A 41 3.50 -16.30 4.24
CA ASN A 41 3.98 -17.62 4.63
C ASN A 41 5.06 -18.18 3.70
N ASP A 42 5.32 -17.53 2.54
CA ASP A 42 6.22 -18.05 1.50
C ASP A 42 7.69 -18.15 1.94
N ASN A 43 8.21 -17.15 2.68
CA ASN A 43 9.63 -17.06 3.00
C ASN A 43 9.85 -16.64 4.47
N TRP A 44 11.05 -16.93 5.01
CA TRP A 44 11.41 -16.51 6.37
C TRP A 44 11.34 -15.00 6.58
N LEU A 45 11.68 -14.20 5.55
CA LEU A 45 11.63 -12.75 5.58
C LEU A 45 10.18 -12.22 5.65
N THR A 46 9.25 -12.85 4.92
CA THR A 46 7.82 -12.48 4.96
C THR A 46 7.20 -12.89 6.31
N LYS A 47 7.65 -14.00 6.89
CA LYS A 47 7.27 -14.38 8.27
C LYS A 47 7.75 -13.35 9.30
N LEU A 48 8.96 -12.81 9.14
CA LEU A 48 9.46 -11.72 9.98
C LEU A 48 8.60 -10.46 9.83
N PHE A 49 8.21 -10.10 8.61
CA PHE A 49 7.30 -8.97 8.37
C PHE A 49 5.92 -9.18 8.98
N LYS A 50 5.45 -10.41 9.07
CA LYS A 50 4.19 -10.73 9.75
C LYS A 50 4.21 -10.27 11.21
N LEU A 51 5.34 -10.40 11.90
CA LEU A 51 5.52 -9.91 13.28
C LEU A 51 5.51 -8.38 13.37
N GLY A 52 5.82 -7.68 12.29
CA GLY A 52 5.85 -6.22 12.19
C GLY A 52 4.48 -5.55 12.01
N GLY A 53 3.36 -6.24 12.27
CA GLY A 53 2.02 -5.66 12.20
C GLY A 53 1.23 -6.03 10.93
N ALA A 54 1.48 -7.18 10.32
CA ALA A 54 0.68 -7.66 9.20
C ALA A 54 -0.70 -8.12 9.67
N LEU A 55 -1.75 -7.52 9.11
CA LEU A 55 -3.11 -8.03 9.14
C LEU A 55 -3.28 -8.97 7.95
N THR A 56 -3.15 -10.26 8.20
CA THR A 56 -3.27 -11.26 7.14
C THR A 56 -4.73 -11.49 6.80
N VAL A 57 -5.04 -11.44 5.50
CA VAL A 57 -6.37 -11.73 4.95
C VAL A 57 -6.27 -12.84 3.92
N LYS A 58 -7.25 -13.73 3.91
CA LYS A 58 -7.36 -14.75 2.89
C LYS A 58 -7.85 -14.13 1.58
N ARG A 59 -7.18 -14.45 0.47
CA ARG A 59 -7.62 -13.99 -0.84
C ARG A 59 -8.95 -14.65 -1.22
N THR A 60 -9.91 -13.83 -1.66
CA THR A 60 -11.23 -14.35 -2.08
C THR A 60 -11.26 -14.78 -3.54
N TRP A 61 -10.24 -14.45 -4.33
CA TRP A 61 -10.23 -14.66 -5.79
C TRP A 61 -9.10 -15.58 -6.28
N ARG A 62 -8.09 -15.87 -5.47
CA ARG A 62 -6.97 -16.70 -5.87
C ARG A 62 -6.32 -17.37 -4.67
N ALA A 63 -6.27 -18.70 -4.67
CA ALA A 63 -5.47 -19.49 -3.74
C ALA A 63 -4.58 -20.44 -4.56
N GLU A 64 -3.30 -20.54 -4.19
CA GLU A 64 -2.33 -21.45 -4.82
C GLU A 64 -2.26 -21.37 -6.36
N GLY A 65 -2.45 -20.16 -6.90
CA GLY A 65 -2.43 -19.94 -8.34
C GLY A 65 -3.75 -20.19 -9.08
N LYS A 66 -4.79 -20.71 -8.42
CA LYS A 66 -6.12 -20.97 -8.99
C LYS A 66 -7.12 -19.89 -8.54
N ASP A 67 -8.08 -19.57 -9.40
CA ASP A 67 -9.18 -18.67 -9.04
C ASP A 67 -10.13 -19.42 -8.10
N VAL A 68 -10.43 -18.82 -6.96
CA VAL A 68 -11.30 -19.38 -5.92
C VAL A 68 -12.30 -18.31 -5.51
N GLU A 69 -13.59 -18.62 -5.62
CA GLU A 69 -14.64 -17.82 -4.99
C GLU A 69 -14.76 -18.22 -3.52
N ARG A 70 -14.36 -17.33 -2.63
CA ARG A 70 -14.55 -17.50 -1.18
C ARG A 70 -15.39 -16.35 -0.65
N GLN A 71 -16.30 -16.65 0.26
CA GLN A 71 -16.97 -15.61 1.07
C GLN A 71 -15.93 -14.91 1.95
N ARG A 72 -16.18 -13.62 2.25
CA ARG A 72 -15.32 -12.86 3.14
C ARG A 72 -15.29 -13.52 4.51
N ASP A 73 -14.07 -13.67 5.04
CA ASP A 73 -13.91 -14.17 6.40
C ASP A 73 -14.28 -13.04 7.39
N VAL A 74 -15.30 -13.27 8.18
CA VAL A 74 -15.79 -12.33 9.21
C VAL A 74 -14.69 -12.03 10.22
N VAL A 75 -13.84 -13.01 10.53
CA VAL A 75 -12.73 -12.88 11.47
C VAL A 75 -11.69 -11.90 10.93
N ASP A 76 -11.39 -11.95 9.63
CA ASP A 76 -10.43 -11.03 9.01
C ASP A 76 -10.94 -9.58 9.01
N THR A 77 -12.24 -9.38 8.78
CA THR A 77 -12.88 -8.06 8.86
C THR A 77 -12.78 -7.49 10.28
N GLN A 78 -13.12 -8.26 11.30
CA GLN A 78 -13.04 -7.83 12.70
C GLN A 78 -11.62 -7.44 13.14
N LYS A 79 -10.58 -8.12 12.63
CA LYS A 79 -9.18 -7.74 12.91
C LYS A 79 -8.84 -6.37 12.33
N ILE A 80 -9.32 -6.09 11.11
CA ILE A 80 -9.11 -4.79 10.45
C ILE A 80 -9.84 -3.69 11.21
N ASP A 81 -11.10 -3.90 11.59
CA ASP A 81 -11.91 -2.94 12.33
C ASP A 81 -11.27 -2.59 13.69
N LYS A 82 -10.80 -3.60 14.43
CA LYS A 82 -10.07 -3.40 15.68
C LYS A 82 -8.76 -2.64 15.50
N ALA A 83 -8.06 -2.85 14.39
CA ALA A 83 -6.83 -2.14 14.08
C ALA A 83 -7.09 -0.69 13.71
N LEU A 84 -8.11 -0.41 12.90
CA LEU A 84 -8.52 0.93 12.50
C LEU A 84 -8.98 1.78 13.69
N ALA A 85 -9.65 1.18 14.67
CA ALA A 85 -10.09 1.88 15.88
C ALA A 85 -8.93 2.43 16.73
N LYS A 86 -7.70 1.90 16.59
CA LYS A 86 -6.57 2.23 17.46
C LYS A 86 -5.33 2.73 16.73
N SER A 87 -5.25 2.57 15.40
CA SER A 87 -3.98 2.63 14.71
C SER A 87 -4.11 2.98 13.23
N TRP A 88 -2.98 3.24 12.60
CA TRP A 88 -2.89 3.37 11.16
C TRP A 88 -2.94 2.01 10.48
N VAL A 89 -3.72 1.91 9.42
CA VAL A 89 -3.78 0.72 8.58
C VAL A 89 -3.40 1.08 7.15
N ILE A 90 -2.33 0.46 6.66
CA ILE A 90 -1.87 0.63 5.28
C ILE A 90 -2.55 -0.45 4.43
N THR A 91 -3.19 -0.03 3.35
CA THR A 91 -3.78 -0.93 2.36
C THR A 91 -3.19 -0.71 0.98
N PHE A 92 -3.21 -1.75 0.16
CA PHE A 92 -2.74 -1.73 -1.22
C PHE A 92 -3.93 -2.06 -2.14
N PRO A 93 -4.64 -1.04 -2.67
CA PRO A 93 -5.91 -1.25 -3.38
C PRO A 93 -5.82 -2.20 -4.57
N GLN A 94 -4.68 -2.26 -5.24
CA GLN A 94 -4.47 -3.15 -6.40
C GLN A 94 -4.15 -4.60 -6.00
N GLY A 95 -3.58 -4.82 -4.79
CA GLY A 95 -3.12 -6.14 -4.33
C GLY A 95 -2.02 -6.76 -5.22
N THR A 96 -1.33 -5.93 -5.99
CA THR A 96 -0.23 -6.31 -6.89
C THR A 96 0.78 -5.18 -7.04
N THR A 97 1.99 -5.51 -7.47
CA THR A 97 3.04 -4.53 -7.80
C THR A 97 3.00 -4.09 -9.27
N LYS A 98 2.07 -4.62 -10.08
CA LYS A 98 1.91 -4.22 -11.48
C LYS A 98 1.27 -2.83 -11.54
N PRO A 99 1.94 -1.83 -12.16
CA PRO A 99 1.37 -0.50 -12.32
C PRO A 99 0.04 -0.55 -13.11
N PHE A 100 -0.87 0.33 -12.77
CA PHE A 100 -2.18 0.48 -13.42
C PHE A 100 -3.03 -0.79 -13.47
N ALA A 101 -2.77 -1.75 -12.59
CA ALA A 101 -3.66 -2.88 -12.42
C ALA A 101 -5.00 -2.41 -11.83
N PRO A 102 -6.13 -3.05 -12.18
CA PRO A 102 -7.42 -2.69 -11.60
C PRO A 102 -7.41 -2.74 -10.08
N GLY A 103 -8.09 -1.78 -9.46
CA GLY A 103 -8.32 -1.77 -8.03
C GLY A 103 -9.23 -2.91 -7.60
N ARG A 104 -9.11 -3.33 -6.34
CA ARG A 104 -9.92 -4.39 -5.75
C ARG A 104 -10.87 -3.81 -4.73
N LYS A 105 -12.10 -4.25 -4.75
CA LYS A 105 -13.20 -3.74 -3.90
C LYS A 105 -12.92 -3.85 -2.39
N GLY A 106 -11.98 -4.71 -1.95
CA GLY A 106 -11.67 -4.92 -0.54
C GLY A 106 -11.34 -3.62 0.20
N THR A 107 -10.47 -2.78 -0.35
CA THR A 107 -10.13 -1.48 0.24
C THR A 107 -11.34 -0.56 0.33
N ALA A 108 -12.14 -0.45 -0.72
CA ALA A 108 -13.33 0.39 -0.73
C ALA A 108 -14.39 -0.07 0.28
N HIS A 109 -14.54 -1.37 0.47
CA HIS A 109 -15.41 -1.89 1.53
C HIS A 109 -14.92 -1.55 2.94
N ILE A 110 -13.62 -1.63 3.19
CA ILE A 110 -13.04 -1.23 4.48
C ILE A 110 -13.32 0.25 4.75
N ILE A 111 -13.12 1.09 3.73
CA ILE A 111 -13.40 2.53 3.80
C ILE A 111 -14.88 2.79 4.08
N LYS A 112 -15.76 2.17 3.31
CA LYS A 112 -17.21 2.37 3.43
C LYS A 112 -17.76 1.91 4.78
N ASN A 113 -17.24 0.82 5.33
CA ASN A 113 -17.76 0.24 6.57
C ASN A 113 -17.22 0.95 7.83
N ASN A 114 -15.99 1.48 7.77
CA ASN A 114 -15.32 2.03 8.95
C ASN A 114 -15.21 3.56 8.95
N HIS A 115 -15.56 4.23 7.86
CA HIS A 115 -15.47 5.69 7.70
C HIS A 115 -14.12 6.30 8.16
N PRO A 116 -12.96 5.72 7.82
CA PRO A 116 -11.68 6.22 8.29
C PRO A 116 -11.25 7.47 7.52
N ILE A 117 -10.34 8.25 8.10
CA ILE A 117 -9.61 9.26 7.33
C ILE A 117 -8.69 8.55 6.35
N VAL A 118 -8.87 8.79 5.06
CA VAL A 118 -8.10 8.16 3.98
C VAL A 118 -7.03 9.11 3.46
N ILE A 119 -5.77 8.73 3.62
CA ILE A 119 -4.62 9.50 3.13
C ILE A 119 -4.00 8.75 1.95
N PRO A 120 -4.11 9.28 0.72
CA PRO A 120 -3.49 8.66 -0.44
C PRO A 120 -1.97 8.79 -0.40
N VAL A 121 -1.30 7.70 -0.75
CA VAL A 121 0.17 7.68 -0.85
C VAL A 121 0.59 7.22 -2.23
N VAL A 122 1.28 8.09 -2.96
CA VAL A 122 1.81 7.79 -4.29
C VAL A 122 3.25 7.32 -4.16
N ILE A 123 3.51 6.13 -4.70
CA ILE A 123 4.83 5.49 -4.68
C ILE A 123 5.32 5.37 -6.12
N ASN A 124 6.52 5.88 -6.41
CA ASN A 124 7.09 5.83 -7.75
C ASN A 124 8.56 5.41 -7.73
N GLY A 125 9.03 4.85 -8.85
CA GLY A 125 10.42 4.46 -9.06
C GLY A 125 10.76 3.03 -8.64
N PHE A 126 10.08 2.45 -7.68
CA PHE A 126 10.42 1.15 -7.08
C PHE A 126 10.44 -0.01 -8.10
N TRP A 127 9.49 -0.07 -9.01
CA TRP A 127 9.42 -1.11 -10.04
C TRP A 127 10.56 -1.02 -11.08
N ARG A 128 11.17 0.17 -11.21
CA ARG A 128 12.36 0.38 -12.05
C ARG A 128 13.65 0.04 -11.32
N ALA A 129 13.69 0.33 -10.01
CA ALA A 129 14.87 0.11 -9.17
C ALA A 129 15.07 -1.35 -8.78
N PHE A 130 13.98 -2.10 -8.57
CA PHE A 130 14.03 -3.46 -8.04
C PHE A 130 13.47 -4.51 -9.02
N THR A 131 13.97 -5.74 -8.90
CA THR A 131 13.44 -6.89 -9.64
C THR A 131 12.10 -7.34 -9.08
N LYS A 132 11.32 -8.10 -9.86
CA LYS A 132 10.04 -8.68 -9.39
C LYS A 132 10.20 -9.63 -8.20
N LYS A 133 11.37 -10.25 -8.05
CA LYS A 133 11.69 -11.17 -6.95
C LYS A 133 12.05 -10.45 -5.65
N GLY A 134 12.02 -9.11 -5.63
CA GLY A 134 12.10 -8.33 -4.40
C GLY A 134 13.43 -7.60 -4.20
N LEU A 135 14.29 -8.02 -3.31
CA LEU A 135 15.38 -7.20 -2.76
C LEU A 135 16.60 -6.99 -3.68
N THR A 136 16.60 -7.53 -4.89
CA THR A 136 17.71 -7.36 -5.84
C THR A 136 17.54 -6.09 -6.65
N TYR A 137 18.57 -5.26 -6.70
CA TYR A 137 18.59 -4.05 -7.52
C TYR A 137 18.59 -4.40 -9.00
N LYS A 138 17.72 -3.74 -9.76
CA LYS A 138 17.69 -3.78 -11.22
C LYS A 138 18.48 -2.62 -11.81
N LYS A 139 18.34 -1.44 -11.24
CA LYS A 139 19.01 -0.21 -11.67
C LYS A 139 19.35 0.67 -10.48
N VAL A 140 20.64 0.82 -10.21
CA VAL A 140 21.16 1.74 -9.20
C VAL A 140 21.00 3.18 -9.68
N GLY A 141 20.81 4.12 -8.76
CA GLY A 141 20.59 5.53 -9.09
C GLY A 141 19.17 5.88 -9.57
N THR A 142 18.24 4.93 -9.56
CA THR A 142 16.83 5.23 -9.86
C THR A 142 16.22 6.08 -8.75
N PRO A 143 15.64 7.26 -9.05
CA PRO A 143 14.95 8.06 -8.04
C PRO A 143 13.71 7.34 -7.52
N LEU A 144 13.61 7.22 -6.21
CA LEU A 144 12.48 6.66 -5.50
C LEU A 144 11.72 7.79 -4.81
N THR A 145 10.42 7.86 -5.04
CA THR A 145 9.58 8.89 -4.42
C THR A 145 8.39 8.28 -3.69
N ILE A 146 8.09 8.85 -2.54
CA ILE A 146 6.86 8.59 -1.77
C ILE A 146 6.25 9.94 -1.47
N ARG A 147 5.00 10.17 -1.93
CA ARG A 147 4.26 11.40 -1.69
C ARG A 147 2.98 11.13 -0.95
N PHE A 148 2.79 11.79 0.16
CA PHE A 148 1.51 11.82 0.88
C PHE A 148 0.68 12.97 0.32
N LYS A 149 -0.57 12.68 -0.03
CA LYS A 149 -1.55 13.69 -0.47
C LYS A 149 -2.43 14.12 0.72
N ALA A 150 -3.19 15.17 0.52
CA ALA A 150 -4.22 15.58 1.47
C ALA A 150 -5.23 14.45 1.70
N PRO A 151 -5.85 14.37 2.89
CA PRO A 151 -6.93 13.44 3.14
C PRO A 151 -8.04 13.56 2.09
N LEU A 152 -8.60 12.42 1.68
CA LEU A 152 -9.72 12.41 0.74
C LEU A 152 -11.03 12.81 1.44
N VAL A 153 -11.80 13.61 0.77
CA VAL A 153 -13.21 13.83 1.10
C VAL A 153 -14.02 12.72 0.44
N ILE A 154 -14.49 11.77 1.21
CA ILE A 154 -15.19 10.57 0.73
C ILE A 154 -16.67 10.67 1.08
N ASP A 155 -17.53 10.45 0.09
CA ASP A 155 -18.94 10.15 0.32
C ASP A 155 -19.09 8.67 0.70
N TYR A 156 -19.22 8.39 1.99
CA TYR A 156 -19.36 7.03 2.51
C TYR A 156 -20.72 6.40 2.19
N THR A 157 -21.71 7.19 1.73
CA THR A 157 -23.03 6.70 1.29
C THR A 157 -22.98 6.20 -0.16
N GLY A 158 -21.99 6.64 -0.92
CA GLY A 158 -21.76 6.29 -2.32
C GLY A 158 -21.53 4.80 -2.56
N SER A 159 -21.45 4.42 -3.82
CA SER A 159 -21.16 3.03 -4.19
C SER A 159 -19.71 2.63 -3.86
N VAL A 160 -19.47 1.33 -3.66
CA VAL A 160 -18.12 0.79 -3.43
C VAL A 160 -17.21 1.07 -4.62
N GLU A 161 -17.78 1.03 -5.82
CA GLU A 161 -17.09 1.32 -7.08
C GLU A 161 -16.64 2.79 -7.13
N ALA A 162 -17.52 3.73 -6.79
CA ALA A 162 -17.19 5.15 -6.78
C ALA A 162 -16.06 5.45 -5.77
N ILE A 163 -16.13 4.88 -4.58
CA ILE A 163 -15.06 5.01 -3.58
C ILE A 163 -13.74 4.41 -4.10
N LEU A 164 -13.80 3.25 -4.76
CA LEU A 164 -12.62 2.62 -5.34
C LEU A 164 -11.98 3.48 -6.42
N ASP A 165 -12.79 4.01 -7.35
CA ASP A 165 -12.31 4.86 -8.44
C ASP A 165 -11.68 6.14 -7.90
N GLN A 166 -12.28 6.77 -6.90
CA GLN A 166 -11.71 7.93 -6.22
C GLN A 166 -10.35 7.61 -5.57
N VAL A 167 -10.23 6.46 -4.90
CA VAL A 167 -8.97 6.02 -4.31
C VAL A 167 -7.92 5.75 -5.38
N MET A 168 -8.28 5.04 -6.46
CA MET A 168 -7.37 4.71 -7.56
C MET A 168 -6.86 5.95 -8.29
N ASP A 169 -7.72 6.96 -8.46
CA ASP A 169 -7.33 8.24 -9.03
C ASP A 169 -6.39 9.00 -8.08
N ALA A 170 -6.72 9.05 -6.81
CA ALA A 170 -5.92 9.74 -5.82
C ALA A 170 -4.49 9.18 -5.67
N ILE A 171 -4.31 7.87 -5.82
CA ILE A 171 -2.97 7.23 -5.82
C ILE A 171 -2.30 7.20 -7.21
N GLU A 172 -2.87 7.88 -8.20
CA GLU A 172 -2.34 7.97 -9.57
C GLU A 172 -2.22 6.62 -10.28
N GLN A 173 -3.18 5.73 -10.05
CA GLN A 173 -3.24 4.40 -10.65
C GLN A 173 -4.51 4.17 -11.49
N SER A 174 -5.28 5.23 -11.77
CA SER A 174 -6.42 5.19 -12.68
C SER A 174 -5.97 5.07 -14.14
N LYS A 175 -6.92 4.75 -15.04
CA LYS A 175 -6.67 4.67 -16.49
C LYS A 175 -6.20 6.00 -17.07
N ASP A 176 -6.69 7.13 -16.53
CA ASP A 176 -6.32 8.46 -16.99
C ASP A 176 -4.85 8.78 -16.75
N TYR A 177 -4.31 8.35 -15.61
CA TYR A 177 -2.88 8.48 -15.34
C TYR A 177 -2.02 7.58 -16.23
N MET A 178 -2.52 6.42 -16.61
CA MET A 178 -1.85 5.55 -17.59
C MET A 178 -1.75 6.23 -18.96
N LEU A 179 -2.81 6.91 -19.41
CA LEU A 179 -2.83 7.64 -20.69
C LEU A 179 -1.91 8.85 -20.63
N LYS A 180 -1.95 9.67 -19.59
CA LYS A 180 -1.02 10.81 -19.37
C LYS A 180 0.44 10.37 -19.40
N GLY A 181 0.77 9.24 -18.78
CA GLY A 181 2.12 8.68 -18.82
C GLY A 181 2.60 8.30 -20.22
N LYS A 182 1.72 7.74 -21.06
CA LYS A 182 2.03 7.43 -22.47
C LYS A 182 2.28 8.70 -23.31
N HIS A 183 1.45 9.72 -23.14
CA HIS A 183 1.63 11.00 -23.84
C HIS A 183 2.95 11.69 -23.46
N HIS A 184 3.34 11.63 -22.19
CA HIS A 184 4.62 12.21 -21.76
C HIS A 184 5.82 11.49 -22.39
N VAL A 185 5.76 10.17 -22.50
CA VAL A 185 6.82 9.39 -23.17
C VAL A 185 6.90 9.72 -24.67
N MET A 186 5.77 9.87 -25.37
CA MET A 186 5.76 10.26 -26.79
C MET A 186 6.38 11.63 -27.00
N LYS A 187 6.00 12.65 -26.23
CA LYS A 187 6.60 14.00 -26.34
C LYS A 187 8.10 14.02 -26.10
N VAL A 188 8.63 13.18 -25.21
CA VAL A 188 10.07 13.09 -24.94
C VAL A 188 10.81 12.42 -26.09
N VAL A 189 10.17 11.52 -26.84
CA VAL A 189 10.76 10.88 -28.02
C VAL A 189 10.76 11.85 -29.20
N GLU A 190 9.68 12.58 -29.42
CA GLU A 190 9.58 13.59 -30.51
C GLU A 190 10.56 14.75 -30.35
N ASN A 191 10.91 15.15 -29.14
CA ASN A 191 11.90 16.21 -28.87
C ASN A 191 13.36 15.72 -28.93
N LYS A 192 13.64 14.46 -29.26
CA LYS A 192 14.98 13.88 -29.41
C LYS A 192 15.32 13.48 -30.84
N VAL A 193 14.46 13.75 -31.80
CA VAL A 193 14.68 13.67 -33.26
C VAL A 193 14.84 15.08 -33.80
#